data_4edd78c8a46071d88fa5f20e01c50383
#
_entry.id   4edd78c8a46071d88fa5f20e01c50383
#
_cell.length_a   1.000
_cell.length_b   1.000
_cell.length_c   1.000
_cell.angle_alpha   90.00
_cell.angle_beta   90.00
_cell.angle_gamma   90.00
#
_symmetry.space_group_name_H-M   'P 1'
#
loop_
_entity.id
_entity.type
_entity.pdbx_description
1 polymer ?
#
loop_
_entity_poly.entity_id
_entity_poly.type
_entity_poly.pdbx_seq_one_letter_code
_entity_poly.pdbx_strand_id
1 'polypeptide(L)'
;MFTCIMPNQTAQIYLDVNRTIANISPLLFGGFVEHMGRCVYEGIYDPASPLSDEAGLRKDVMAALREQKYTTIRYPGGNFLSGYNWLDGVGPKETRPRRRELAWQSIETNQFGTNEFMDFCKKIDAEPMMAVNMGTGTIQSAADLVEYCNAPVGTQFADLRASHGYKDPHNVKYWCVGNEMDGPWQIGHLDMHEYANKAREAAKMMKWISPGIQTVLCGSSNDRMPTFPEWDRVALETTWEHMDYLSIHMYTSNHIERDTPSYLSSAVRFENFVDTMAATLRYAKAKTRSKHDVYLSWDEWQVWHPGPTRGEWTEAPHLAEVGYSLEDALVVAQWLNVFLRKADVLKVACVAQVVNIISWLQTRSDGLLKYASFYPFKLMANIAKGKSLDAYVRAPLTETKQFGDVPVLDVSASYDEASQTTGIFIVNRSLTDAMTTDINLQGATATTVQEAWQLAGTDPDLMNTWEKPNASAAKAIKAPAITDGKLRIKLPALSYTALKLG
;
A
#
# COMPACT_ATOMS: atom_id res chain seq x y z
N MET A 1 35.38 32.23 -18.87
CA MET A 1 34.40 31.27 -18.38
C MET A 1 33.02 31.66 -18.95
N PHE A 2 32.59 31.03 -20.03
CA PHE A 2 31.26 31.26 -20.56
C PHE A 2 30.31 30.39 -19.73
N THR A 3 29.52 31.01 -18.86
CA THR A 3 28.36 30.39 -18.23
C THR A 3 27.37 30.03 -19.34
N CYS A 4 27.36 28.77 -19.74
CA CYS A 4 26.30 28.24 -20.62
C CYS A 4 25.00 28.35 -19.83
N ILE A 5 24.20 29.39 -20.12
CA ILE A 5 22.83 29.46 -19.62
C ILE A 5 22.07 28.36 -20.39
N MET A 6 21.88 27.20 -19.74
CA MET A 6 21.00 26.17 -20.28
C MET A 6 19.63 26.79 -20.49
N PRO A 7 18.97 26.56 -21.62
CA PRO A 7 17.62 27.07 -21.83
C PRO A 7 16.72 26.50 -20.74
N ASN A 8 15.87 27.35 -20.14
CA ASN A 8 14.83 26.92 -19.19
C ASN A 8 14.07 25.74 -19.79
N GLN A 9 14.25 24.55 -19.23
CA GLN A 9 13.54 23.37 -19.70
C GLN A 9 12.05 23.57 -19.41
N THR A 10 11.22 23.31 -20.41
CA THR A 10 9.76 23.49 -20.32
C THR A 10 9.05 22.18 -20.55
N ALA A 11 7.95 22.00 -19.84
CA ALA A 11 7.06 20.86 -20.01
C ALA A 11 5.60 21.32 -20.16
N GLN A 12 4.77 20.43 -20.67
CA GLN A 12 3.34 20.67 -20.85
C GLN A 12 2.56 19.46 -20.34
N ILE A 13 1.53 19.72 -19.56
CA ILE A 13 0.57 18.72 -19.09
C ILE A 13 -0.81 19.12 -19.65
N TYR A 14 -1.51 18.17 -20.24
CA TYR A 14 -2.86 18.35 -20.75
C TYR A 14 -3.81 17.45 -19.97
N LEU A 15 -4.81 18.03 -19.36
CA LEU A 15 -5.84 17.36 -18.61
C LEU A 15 -7.21 17.72 -19.18
N ASP A 16 -8.01 16.71 -19.50
CA ASP A 16 -9.41 16.85 -19.87
C ASP A 16 -10.25 16.04 -18.90
N VAL A 17 -11.15 16.70 -18.17
CA VAL A 17 -12.01 16.02 -17.17
C VAL A 17 -12.95 15.00 -17.80
N ASN A 18 -13.17 15.03 -19.12
CA ASN A 18 -13.95 14.04 -19.86
C ASN A 18 -13.12 12.80 -20.26
N ARG A 19 -11.78 12.88 -20.20
CA ARG A 19 -10.88 11.76 -20.47
C ARG A 19 -10.56 11.01 -19.17
N THR A 20 -11.52 10.23 -18.73
CA THR A 20 -11.40 9.49 -17.48
C THR A 20 -10.91 8.05 -17.74
N ILE A 21 -10.10 7.52 -16.83
CA ILE A 21 -9.65 6.11 -16.83
C ILE A 21 -10.71 5.26 -16.10
N ALA A 22 -10.92 5.50 -14.81
CA ALA A 22 -11.88 4.80 -13.98
C ALA A 22 -12.16 5.54 -12.67
N ASN A 23 -13.15 5.09 -11.91
CA ASN A 23 -13.34 5.50 -10.52
C ASN A 23 -12.13 5.05 -9.67
N ILE A 24 -11.61 5.97 -8.88
CA ILE A 24 -10.56 5.69 -7.90
C ILE A 24 -11.18 4.90 -6.75
N SER A 25 -10.68 3.68 -6.53
CA SER A 25 -11.10 2.89 -5.37
C SER A 25 -10.52 3.52 -4.09
N PRO A 26 -11.33 3.71 -3.04
CA PRO A 26 -10.80 4.17 -1.76
C PRO A 26 -9.78 3.20 -1.18
N LEU A 27 -9.85 1.91 -1.48
CA LEU A 27 -8.93 0.88 -0.99
C LEU A 27 -7.50 0.98 -1.58
N LEU A 28 -7.23 1.92 -2.48
CA LEU A 28 -5.87 2.24 -2.96
C LEU A 28 -4.99 2.91 -1.89
N PHE A 29 -5.59 3.35 -0.79
CA PHE A 29 -4.89 4.00 0.31
C PHE A 29 -4.91 3.12 1.58
N GLY A 30 -4.58 1.85 1.41
CA GLY A 30 -4.50 0.88 2.49
C GLY A 30 -3.11 0.76 3.10
N GLY A 31 -3.07 0.09 4.25
CA GLY A 31 -1.85 -0.28 4.96
C GLY A 31 -1.81 -1.75 5.33
N PHE A 32 -0.65 -2.18 5.78
CA PHE A 32 -0.42 -3.54 6.18
C PHE A 32 0.21 -3.58 7.58
N VAL A 33 -0.30 -4.45 8.42
CA VAL A 33 0.18 -4.73 9.78
C VAL A 33 0.52 -6.20 9.87
N GLU A 34 1.76 -6.51 10.22
CA GLU A 34 2.24 -7.85 10.44
C GLU A 34 2.86 -7.99 11.84
N HIS A 35 2.76 -9.17 12.45
CA HIS A 35 3.52 -9.55 13.63
C HIS A 35 5.00 -9.79 13.25
N MET A 36 5.65 -8.73 12.83
CA MET A 36 7.06 -8.66 12.46
C MET A 36 7.73 -7.55 13.27
N GLY A 37 8.78 -7.88 14.02
CA GLY A 37 9.51 -6.90 14.81
C GLY A 37 8.59 -6.00 15.64
N ARG A 38 8.74 -4.68 15.48
CA ARG A 38 7.98 -3.68 16.25
C ARG A 38 6.81 -3.05 15.47
N CYS A 39 6.25 -3.75 14.47
CA CYS A 39 5.06 -3.20 13.80
C CYS A 39 3.83 -3.25 14.73
N VAL A 40 3.57 -4.39 15.37
CA VAL A 40 2.49 -4.54 16.35
C VAL A 40 2.94 -4.05 17.70
N TYR A 41 3.83 -4.79 18.36
CA TYR A 41 4.35 -4.43 19.70
C TYR A 41 5.33 -3.28 19.60
N GLU A 42 5.23 -2.29 20.51
CA GLU A 42 5.94 -1.02 20.50
C GLU A 42 5.66 -0.14 19.24
N GLY A 43 4.83 -0.64 18.33
CA GLY A 43 4.36 0.06 17.14
C GLY A 43 2.93 0.58 17.29
N ILE A 44 1.92 -0.18 16.82
CA ILE A 44 0.52 0.20 17.00
C ILE A 44 0.01 -0.10 18.42
N TYR A 45 0.58 -1.07 19.11
CA TYR A 45 0.21 -1.53 20.44
C TYR A 45 1.42 -1.51 21.37
N ASP A 46 1.37 -0.66 22.40
CA ASP A 46 2.42 -0.49 23.40
C ASP A 46 1.80 -0.06 24.73
N PRO A 47 1.29 -0.98 25.54
CA PRO A 47 0.62 -0.64 26.80
C PRO A 47 1.55 0.02 27.83
N ALA A 48 2.88 -0.07 27.66
CA ALA A 48 3.85 0.59 28.54
C ALA A 48 4.13 2.05 28.17
N SER A 49 3.77 2.47 26.94
CA SER A 49 4.02 3.83 26.50
C SER A 49 3.04 4.82 27.11
N PRO A 50 3.51 6.01 27.59
CA PRO A 50 2.63 7.09 28.03
C PRO A 50 1.78 7.68 26.89
N LEU A 51 2.12 7.38 25.64
CA LEU A 51 1.39 7.81 24.45
C LEU A 51 0.26 6.86 24.06
N SER A 52 0.08 5.76 24.78
CA SER A 52 -1.01 4.81 24.52
C SER A 52 -2.32 5.21 25.20
N ASP A 53 -3.42 4.68 24.68
CA ASP A 53 -4.72 4.75 25.33
C ASP A 53 -4.89 3.61 26.37
N GLU A 54 -6.06 3.53 26.99
CA GLU A 54 -6.39 2.51 27.99
C GLU A 54 -6.38 1.08 27.44
N ALA A 55 -6.57 0.92 26.12
CA ALA A 55 -6.48 -0.37 25.43
C ALA A 55 -5.04 -0.75 25.03
N GLY A 56 -4.07 0.12 25.29
CA GLY A 56 -2.66 -0.05 24.92
C GLY A 56 -2.33 0.37 23.48
N LEU A 57 -3.24 1.04 22.77
CA LEU A 57 -3.02 1.48 21.40
C LEU A 57 -2.34 2.85 21.35
N ARG A 58 -1.30 3.01 20.55
CA ARG A 58 -0.52 4.25 20.39
C ARG A 58 -1.36 5.35 19.74
N LYS A 59 -1.70 6.37 20.51
CA LYS A 59 -2.51 7.54 20.06
C LYS A 59 -1.81 8.36 18.98
N ASP A 60 -0.51 8.54 19.08
CA ASP A 60 0.31 9.26 18.12
C ASP A 60 0.38 8.54 16.77
N VAL A 61 0.55 7.20 16.77
CA VAL A 61 0.50 6.37 15.56
C VAL A 61 -0.89 6.45 14.94
N MET A 62 -1.96 6.20 15.70
CA MET A 62 -3.34 6.31 15.19
C MET A 62 -3.66 7.69 14.62
N ALA A 63 -3.14 8.77 15.23
CA ALA A 63 -3.30 10.12 14.70
C ALA A 63 -2.61 10.31 13.36
N ALA A 64 -1.39 9.78 13.19
CA ALA A 64 -0.66 9.83 11.93
C ALA A 64 -1.35 9.02 10.82
N LEU A 65 -1.90 7.83 11.15
CA LEU A 65 -2.65 7.02 10.18
C LEU A 65 -3.96 7.70 9.75
N ARG A 66 -4.69 8.34 10.68
CA ARG A 66 -5.86 9.17 10.33
C ARG A 66 -5.50 10.39 9.48
N GLU A 67 -4.37 11.04 9.77
CA GLU A 67 -3.84 12.16 8.95
C GLU A 67 -3.57 11.73 7.51
N GLN A 68 -3.11 10.50 7.31
CA GLN A 68 -2.88 9.88 6.00
C GLN A 68 -4.14 9.29 5.37
N LYS A 69 -5.27 9.23 6.11
CA LYS A 69 -6.54 8.64 5.67
C LYS A 69 -6.40 7.22 5.15
N TYR A 70 -5.78 6.36 5.95
CA TYR A 70 -5.83 4.93 5.65
C TYR A 70 -7.27 4.45 5.60
N THR A 71 -7.62 3.73 4.56
CA THR A 71 -8.99 3.27 4.28
C THR A 71 -9.19 1.79 4.54
N THR A 72 -8.12 1.01 4.52
CA THR A 72 -8.12 -0.41 4.86
C THR A 72 -6.78 -0.82 5.47
N ILE A 73 -6.82 -1.82 6.35
CA ILE A 73 -5.60 -2.40 6.95
C ILE A 73 -5.63 -3.90 6.79
N ARG A 74 -4.60 -4.46 6.14
CA ARG A 74 -4.36 -5.89 5.99
C ARG A 74 -3.67 -6.45 7.25
N TYR A 75 -4.10 -7.65 7.72
CA TYR A 75 -3.63 -8.29 8.97
C TYR A 75 -3.88 -9.82 8.90
N PRO A 76 -3.18 -10.70 9.61
CA PRO A 76 -2.15 -10.45 10.64
C PRO A 76 -0.72 -10.47 10.11
N GLY A 77 -0.54 -10.65 8.82
CA GLY A 77 0.80 -10.69 8.26
C GLY A 77 0.86 -11.22 6.85
N GLY A 78 2.08 -11.16 6.43
CA GLY A 78 2.81 -11.76 5.36
C GLY A 78 3.35 -13.14 5.76
N ASN A 79 4.68 -13.25 5.96
CA ASN A 79 5.31 -14.54 6.32
C ASN A 79 4.83 -15.09 7.66
N PHE A 80 4.53 -14.23 8.62
CA PHE A 80 3.93 -14.62 9.92
C PHE A 80 2.68 -15.45 9.76
N LEU A 81 1.80 -15.08 8.82
CA LEU A 81 0.50 -15.69 8.61
C LEU A 81 0.59 -17.21 8.44
N SER A 82 1.56 -17.70 7.66
CA SER A 82 1.63 -19.09 7.24
C SER A 82 2.02 -20.07 8.35
N GLY A 83 2.53 -19.55 9.48
CA GLY A 83 2.79 -20.31 10.70
C GLY A 83 1.80 -20.03 11.83
N TYR A 84 0.84 -19.13 11.65
CA TYR A 84 -0.01 -18.62 12.73
C TYR A 84 -1.32 -19.39 12.89
N ASN A 85 -1.63 -19.70 14.15
CA ASN A 85 -2.95 -20.19 14.55
C ASN A 85 -3.77 -19.03 15.14
N TRP A 86 -4.80 -18.58 14.46
CA TRP A 86 -5.62 -17.44 14.87
C TRP A 86 -6.30 -17.61 16.24
N LEU A 87 -6.56 -18.87 16.68
CA LEU A 87 -7.11 -19.17 18.00
C LEU A 87 -6.17 -18.75 19.15
N ASP A 88 -4.86 -18.71 18.91
CA ASP A 88 -3.90 -18.25 19.91
C ASP A 88 -4.04 -16.75 20.23
N GLY A 89 -4.57 -15.97 19.28
CA GLY A 89 -4.74 -14.50 19.39
C GLY A 89 -6.14 -14.04 19.82
N VAL A 90 -7.01 -14.92 20.34
CA VAL A 90 -8.35 -14.56 20.80
C VAL A 90 -8.58 -15.01 22.24
N GLY A 91 -9.60 -14.44 22.90
CA GLY A 91 -9.92 -14.72 24.31
C GLY A 91 -9.10 -13.89 25.32
N PRO A 92 -9.16 -14.23 26.61
CA PRO A 92 -8.46 -13.50 27.66
C PRO A 92 -6.94 -13.52 27.46
N LYS A 93 -6.31 -12.35 27.51
CA LYS A 93 -4.87 -12.19 27.18
C LYS A 93 -3.96 -13.04 28.06
N GLU A 94 -4.29 -13.20 29.32
CA GLU A 94 -3.54 -13.99 30.29
C GLU A 94 -3.52 -15.50 30.00
N THR A 95 -4.43 -16.00 29.18
CA THR A 95 -4.52 -17.41 28.79
C THR A 95 -3.90 -17.68 27.42
N ARG A 96 -3.54 -16.64 26.69
CA ARG A 96 -2.97 -16.79 25.33
C ARG A 96 -1.55 -17.35 25.39
N PRO A 97 -1.20 -18.31 24.51
CA PRO A 97 0.11 -18.95 24.57
C PRO A 97 1.20 -18.02 24.03
N ARG A 98 2.40 -18.14 24.61
CA ARG A 98 3.63 -17.59 24.03
C ARG A 98 4.18 -18.60 23.04
N ARG A 99 4.49 -18.15 21.82
CA ARG A 99 4.99 -19.01 20.74
C ARG A 99 6.35 -18.54 20.23
N ARG A 100 7.17 -19.49 19.76
CA ARG A 100 8.26 -19.16 18.85
C ARG A 100 7.65 -18.87 17.49
N GLU A 101 7.81 -17.65 17.03
CA GLU A 101 7.40 -17.21 15.71
C GLU A 101 8.54 -17.52 14.73
N LEU A 102 8.28 -18.39 13.75
CA LEU A 102 9.33 -19.02 12.95
C LEU A 102 9.75 -18.17 11.74
N ALA A 103 8.87 -17.33 11.21
CA ALA A 103 9.15 -16.54 10.02
C ALA A 103 10.22 -15.46 10.30
N TRP A 104 10.09 -14.75 11.42
CA TRP A 104 10.97 -13.65 11.80
C TRP A 104 11.88 -13.98 12.99
N GLN A 105 11.75 -15.19 13.54
CA GLN A 105 12.51 -15.68 14.70
C GLN A 105 12.34 -14.79 15.94
N SER A 106 11.10 -14.43 16.23
CA SER A 106 10.69 -13.68 17.41
C SER A 106 9.92 -14.54 18.41
N ILE A 107 9.60 -13.96 19.57
CA ILE A 107 8.65 -14.53 20.54
C ILE A 107 7.32 -13.80 20.36
N GLU A 108 6.31 -14.51 19.87
CA GLU A 108 4.94 -14.00 19.79
C GLU A 108 4.23 -14.22 21.14
N THR A 109 3.76 -13.13 21.72
CA THR A 109 3.08 -13.12 23.01
C THR A 109 1.57 -13.24 22.91
N ASN A 110 1.02 -13.06 21.71
CA ASN A 110 -0.41 -13.05 21.41
C ASN A 110 -1.22 -12.01 22.21
N GLN A 111 -0.57 -10.94 22.70
CA GLN A 111 -1.25 -9.89 23.46
C GLN A 111 -2.04 -8.92 22.57
N PHE A 112 -1.86 -9.04 21.27
CA PHE A 112 -2.63 -8.39 20.23
C PHE A 112 -3.08 -9.46 19.22
N GLY A 113 -4.38 -9.47 18.88
CA GLY A 113 -4.93 -10.48 17.98
C GLY A 113 -6.16 -9.95 17.26
N THR A 114 -7.03 -10.86 16.81
CA THR A 114 -8.18 -10.50 15.94
C THR A 114 -9.06 -9.38 16.52
N ASN A 115 -9.45 -9.49 17.79
CA ASN A 115 -10.37 -8.51 18.38
C ASN A 115 -9.70 -7.15 18.60
N GLU A 116 -8.46 -7.13 19.08
CA GLU A 116 -7.68 -5.90 19.23
C GLU A 116 -7.45 -5.22 17.88
N PHE A 117 -7.24 -6.00 16.83
CA PHE A 117 -7.12 -5.48 15.47
C PHE A 117 -8.44 -4.84 14.96
N MET A 118 -9.60 -5.47 15.22
CA MET A 118 -10.90 -4.89 14.85
C MET A 118 -11.14 -3.56 15.59
N ASP A 119 -10.81 -3.50 16.87
CA ASP A 119 -10.91 -2.25 17.66
C ASP A 119 -9.95 -1.17 17.16
N PHE A 120 -8.73 -1.55 16.76
CA PHE A 120 -7.77 -0.65 16.14
C PHE A 120 -8.30 -0.07 14.81
N CYS A 121 -8.80 -0.92 13.91
CA CYS A 121 -9.37 -0.48 12.63
C CYS A 121 -10.55 0.49 12.84
N LYS A 122 -11.45 0.17 13.76
CA LYS A 122 -12.57 1.03 14.12
C LYS A 122 -12.10 2.40 14.63
N LYS A 123 -11.04 2.44 15.45
CA LYS A 123 -10.51 3.71 16.00
C LYS A 123 -9.83 4.58 14.94
N ILE A 124 -9.30 4.01 13.87
CA ILE A 124 -8.68 4.79 12.77
C ILE A 124 -9.62 4.99 11.57
N ASP A 125 -10.86 4.50 11.64
CA ASP A 125 -11.88 4.56 10.57
C ASP A 125 -11.42 3.84 9.28
N ALA A 126 -10.84 2.64 9.43
CA ALA A 126 -10.36 1.81 8.32
C ALA A 126 -11.07 0.46 8.29
N GLU A 127 -11.33 -0.05 7.07
CA GLU A 127 -11.88 -1.39 6.85
C GLU A 127 -10.83 -2.46 7.17
N PRO A 128 -11.15 -3.49 7.97
CA PRO A 128 -10.25 -4.62 8.17
C PRO A 128 -10.18 -5.50 6.92
N MET A 129 -8.97 -5.86 6.52
CA MET A 129 -8.68 -6.89 5.52
C MET A 129 -7.92 -8.02 6.22
N MET A 130 -8.61 -9.14 6.44
CA MET A 130 -8.03 -10.29 7.14
C MET A 130 -7.36 -11.26 6.16
N ALA A 131 -6.33 -11.95 6.62
CA ALA A 131 -5.71 -13.02 5.86
C ALA A 131 -5.87 -14.36 6.59
N VAL A 132 -6.05 -15.46 5.82
CA VAL A 132 -6.16 -16.82 6.33
C VAL A 132 -4.91 -17.64 6.03
N ASN A 133 -4.49 -18.45 6.98
CA ASN A 133 -3.27 -19.28 6.87
C ASN A 133 -3.44 -20.42 5.84
N MET A 134 -2.80 -20.27 4.67
CA MET A 134 -2.75 -21.31 3.64
C MET A 134 -1.45 -22.15 3.69
N GLY A 135 -0.52 -21.84 4.56
CA GLY A 135 0.68 -22.64 4.81
C GLY A 135 0.36 -23.86 5.69
N THR A 136 0.48 -23.70 6.99
CA THR A 136 0.19 -24.77 7.99
C THR A 136 -1.29 -24.90 8.31
N GLY A 137 -2.12 -23.90 7.99
CA GLY A 137 -3.56 -23.92 8.23
C GLY A 137 -4.33 -24.83 7.28
N THR A 138 -5.53 -25.21 7.71
CA THR A 138 -6.48 -25.99 6.91
C THR A 138 -7.54 -25.11 6.29
N ILE A 139 -8.23 -25.60 5.26
CA ILE A 139 -9.41 -24.92 4.69
C ILE A 139 -10.53 -24.76 5.73
N GLN A 140 -10.63 -25.71 6.67
CA GLN A 140 -11.59 -25.61 7.78
C GLN A 140 -11.23 -24.45 8.71
N SER A 141 -9.96 -24.31 9.11
CA SER A 141 -9.52 -23.21 9.97
C SER A 141 -9.76 -21.83 9.34
N ALA A 142 -9.67 -21.71 8.01
CA ALA A 142 -10.01 -20.48 7.30
C ALA A 142 -11.52 -20.16 7.41
N ALA A 143 -12.36 -21.17 7.23
CA ALA A 143 -13.81 -21.06 7.40
C ALA A 143 -14.19 -20.71 8.85
N ASP A 144 -13.56 -21.35 9.82
CA ASP A 144 -13.78 -21.12 11.26
C ASP A 144 -13.47 -19.66 11.65
N LEU A 145 -12.41 -19.07 11.10
CA LEU A 145 -12.09 -17.65 11.34
C LEU A 145 -13.14 -16.73 10.74
N VAL A 146 -13.68 -17.05 9.54
CA VAL A 146 -14.80 -16.29 8.95
C VAL A 146 -16.05 -16.43 9.81
N GLU A 147 -16.35 -17.62 10.34
CA GLU A 147 -17.47 -17.82 11.27
C GLU A 147 -17.29 -16.99 12.53
N TYR A 148 -16.09 -17.03 13.12
CA TYR A 148 -15.74 -16.19 14.28
C TYR A 148 -15.99 -14.70 14.02
N CYS A 149 -15.57 -14.20 12.87
CA CYS A 149 -15.69 -12.77 12.55
C CYS A 149 -17.10 -12.37 12.11
N ASN A 150 -17.79 -13.19 11.33
CA ASN A 150 -18.94 -12.72 10.55
C ASN A 150 -20.27 -13.42 10.87
N ALA A 151 -20.27 -14.60 11.50
CA ALA A 151 -21.53 -15.30 11.78
C ALA A 151 -22.28 -14.67 12.98
N PRO A 152 -23.63 -14.65 12.95
CA PRO A 152 -24.41 -14.34 14.14
C PRO A 152 -24.25 -15.42 15.21
N VAL A 153 -24.50 -15.09 16.47
CA VAL A 153 -24.47 -16.03 17.59
C VAL A 153 -25.39 -17.23 17.35
N GLY A 154 -25.03 -18.40 17.88
CA GLY A 154 -25.75 -19.65 17.74
C GLY A 154 -24.96 -20.78 17.08
N THR A 155 -23.69 -20.51 16.78
CA THR A 155 -22.72 -21.48 16.27
C THR A 155 -21.41 -21.40 17.04
N GLN A 156 -20.56 -22.44 16.95
CA GLN A 156 -19.40 -22.62 17.81
C GLN A 156 -18.50 -21.39 17.89
N PHE A 157 -18.04 -20.86 16.75
CA PHE A 157 -17.06 -19.77 16.75
C PHE A 157 -17.71 -18.38 16.89
N ALA A 158 -18.96 -18.22 16.49
CA ALA A 158 -19.74 -17.02 16.78
C ALA A 158 -20.03 -16.88 18.29
N ASP A 159 -20.36 -17.99 18.96
CA ASP A 159 -20.55 -18.02 20.41
C ASP A 159 -19.24 -17.80 21.16
N LEU A 160 -18.13 -18.36 20.64
CA LEU A 160 -16.79 -18.11 21.16
C LEU A 160 -16.45 -16.61 21.09
N ARG A 161 -16.70 -15.92 19.95
CA ARG A 161 -16.54 -14.45 19.84
C ARG A 161 -17.38 -13.72 20.89
N ALA A 162 -18.65 -14.11 21.04
CA ALA A 162 -19.56 -13.50 22.02
C ALA A 162 -19.05 -13.69 23.46
N SER A 163 -18.49 -14.86 23.81
CA SER A 163 -17.89 -15.13 25.10
C SER A 163 -16.65 -14.26 25.38
N HIS A 164 -15.98 -13.79 24.32
CA HIS A 164 -14.86 -12.85 24.40
C HIS A 164 -15.30 -11.38 24.46
N GLY A 165 -16.61 -11.10 24.62
CA GLY A 165 -17.16 -9.75 24.78
C GLY A 165 -17.66 -9.09 23.47
N TYR A 166 -17.58 -9.77 22.32
CA TYR A 166 -18.00 -9.25 21.02
C TYR A 166 -19.25 -10.00 20.53
N LYS A 167 -20.43 -9.58 21.03
CA LYS A 167 -21.70 -10.23 20.69
C LYS A 167 -22.04 -10.10 19.20
N ASP A 168 -21.85 -8.89 18.65
CA ASP A 168 -22.17 -8.61 17.25
C ASP A 168 -21.03 -9.05 16.34
N PRO A 169 -21.32 -9.48 15.09
CA PRO A 169 -20.31 -9.79 14.09
C PRO A 169 -19.42 -8.58 13.77
N HIS A 170 -18.13 -8.84 13.51
CA HIS A 170 -17.19 -7.84 13.03
C HIS A 170 -17.47 -7.41 11.59
N ASN A 171 -18.17 -8.26 10.82
CA ASN A 171 -18.55 -8.02 9.42
C ASN A 171 -17.35 -7.74 8.49
N VAL A 172 -16.27 -8.49 8.67
CA VAL A 172 -15.08 -8.38 7.82
C VAL A 172 -15.42 -8.72 6.39
N LYS A 173 -15.17 -7.77 5.48
CA LYS A 173 -15.51 -7.90 4.07
C LYS A 173 -14.39 -8.49 3.23
N TYR A 174 -13.14 -8.14 3.49
CA TYR A 174 -11.99 -8.47 2.65
C TYR A 174 -11.12 -9.55 3.27
N TRP A 175 -10.78 -10.60 2.47
CA TRP A 175 -10.09 -11.79 2.97
C TRP A 175 -9.01 -12.26 2.00
N CYS A 176 -7.75 -12.18 2.41
CA CYS A 176 -6.61 -12.73 1.66
C CYS A 176 -6.53 -14.24 1.91
N VAL A 177 -6.45 -15.01 0.83
CA VAL A 177 -6.37 -16.48 0.88
C VAL A 177 -4.89 -16.90 0.80
N GLY A 178 -4.16 -16.70 1.87
CA GLY A 178 -2.73 -16.94 1.98
C GLY A 178 -1.87 -15.69 1.76
N ASN A 179 -0.55 -15.88 1.77
CA ASN A 179 0.47 -14.89 1.51
C ASN A 179 1.66 -15.54 0.80
N GLU A 180 2.10 -14.99 -0.33
CA GLU A 180 3.34 -15.36 -1.06
C GLU A 180 3.56 -16.88 -1.18
N MET A 181 2.51 -17.63 -1.44
CA MET A 181 2.56 -19.09 -1.46
C MET A 181 3.42 -19.68 -2.59
N ASP A 182 3.84 -18.85 -3.55
CA ASP A 182 4.82 -19.14 -4.59
C ASP A 182 6.28 -19.04 -4.11
N GLY A 183 6.52 -18.42 -2.95
CA GLY A 183 7.84 -18.11 -2.42
C GLY A 183 8.42 -19.25 -1.56
N PRO A 184 9.66 -19.74 -1.84
CA PRO A 184 10.28 -20.79 -1.05
C PRO A 184 10.64 -20.38 0.39
N TRP A 185 10.56 -19.09 0.70
CA TRP A 185 10.71 -18.54 2.07
C TRP A 185 9.46 -18.68 2.92
N GLN A 186 8.31 -18.92 2.28
CA GLN A 186 7.02 -19.00 2.96
C GLN A 186 6.83 -20.37 3.61
N ILE A 187 6.44 -20.40 4.89
CA ILE A 187 6.16 -21.66 5.60
C ILE A 187 5.01 -22.37 4.89
N GLY A 188 5.23 -23.64 4.50
CA GLY A 188 4.23 -24.44 3.82
C GLY A 188 3.89 -23.93 2.41
N HIS A 189 4.84 -23.27 1.71
CA HIS A 189 4.67 -22.91 0.30
C HIS A 189 4.29 -24.16 -0.53
N LEU A 190 3.56 -23.93 -1.60
CA LEU A 190 2.99 -24.97 -2.43
C LEU A 190 3.38 -24.77 -3.90
N ASP A 191 3.25 -25.79 -4.72
CA ASP A 191 3.24 -25.54 -6.15
C ASP A 191 1.95 -24.86 -6.61
N MET A 192 1.94 -24.31 -7.82
CA MET A 192 0.83 -23.50 -8.32
C MET A 192 -0.51 -24.23 -8.38
N HIS A 193 -0.51 -25.54 -8.65
CA HIS A 193 -1.73 -26.35 -8.74
C HIS A 193 -2.24 -26.73 -7.34
N GLU A 194 -1.34 -27.10 -6.44
CA GLU A 194 -1.67 -27.42 -5.05
C GLU A 194 -2.26 -26.21 -4.35
N TYR A 195 -1.59 -25.04 -4.48
CA TYR A 195 -2.11 -23.79 -3.94
C TYR A 195 -3.48 -23.44 -4.54
N ALA A 196 -3.63 -23.44 -5.86
CA ALA A 196 -4.87 -23.06 -6.52
C ALA A 196 -6.05 -23.94 -6.08
N ASN A 197 -5.85 -25.26 -5.96
CA ASN A 197 -6.87 -26.17 -5.47
C ASN A 197 -7.24 -25.89 -4.01
N LYS A 198 -6.25 -25.71 -3.13
CA LYS A 198 -6.48 -25.39 -1.71
C LYS A 198 -7.21 -24.06 -1.55
N ALA A 199 -6.78 -23.03 -2.27
CA ALA A 199 -7.38 -21.69 -2.24
C ALA A 199 -8.82 -21.69 -2.74
N ARG A 200 -9.12 -22.43 -3.84
CA ARG A 200 -10.49 -22.58 -4.34
C ARG A 200 -11.44 -23.14 -3.27
N GLU A 201 -11.05 -24.26 -2.63
CA GLU A 201 -11.90 -24.91 -1.64
C GLU A 201 -12.04 -24.05 -0.37
N ALA A 202 -10.96 -23.38 0.06
CA ALA A 202 -11.02 -22.44 1.19
C ALA A 202 -11.97 -21.26 0.90
N ALA A 203 -11.82 -20.56 -0.22
CA ALA A 203 -12.67 -19.44 -0.58
C ALA A 203 -14.15 -19.85 -0.74
N LYS A 204 -14.39 -21.03 -1.30
CA LYS A 204 -15.75 -21.59 -1.41
C LYS A 204 -16.38 -21.78 -0.03
N MET A 205 -15.70 -22.43 0.93
CA MET A 205 -16.20 -22.60 2.28
C MET A 205 -16.42 -21.26 2.98
N MET A 206 -15.47 -20.35 2.88
CA MET A 206 -15.55 -19.01 3.46
C MET A 206 -16.78 -18.24 2.94
N LYS A 207 -17.02 -18.25 1.61
CA LYS A 207 -18.18 -17.62 0.98
C LYS A 207 -19.50 -18.32 1.32
N TRP A 208 -19.51 -19.61 1.63
CA TRP A 208 -20.73 -20.29 2.11
C TRP A 208 -21.11 -19.86 3.53
N ILE A 209 -20.16 -19.54 4.38
CA ILE A 209 -20.41 -19.00 5.73
C ILE A 209 -20.84 -17.53 5.63
N SER A 210 -20.17 -16.75 4.81
CA SER A 210 -20.43 -15.31 4.67
C SER A 210 -20.44 -14.91 3.17
N PRO A 211 -21.57 -15.02 2.47
CA PRO A 211 -21.65 -14.84 1.01
C PRO A 211 -21.24 -13.46 0.50
N GLY A 212 -21.29 -12.42 1.36
CA GLY A 212 -20.93 -11.05 1.02
C GLY A 212 -19.45 -10.72 1.06
N ILE A 213 -18.59 -11.64 1.46
CA ILE A 213 -17.14 -11.39 1.53
C ILE A 213 -16.50 -11.34 0.15
N GLN A 214 -15.40 -10.58 0.07
CA GLN A 214 -14.56 -10.49 -1.10
C GLN A 214 -13.19 -11.13 -0.81
N THR A 215 -12.74 -11.99 -1.70
CA THR A 215 -11.55 -12.81 -1.52
C THR A 215 -10.42 -12.37 -2.44
N VAL A 216 -9.21 -12.37 -1.89
CA VAL A 216 -7.97 -11.99 -2.56
C VAL A 216 -7.12 -13.25 -2.76
N LEU A 217 -6.91 -13.65 -4.01
CA LEU A 217 -6.07 -14.78 -4.38
C LEU A 217 -4.59 -14.38 -4.22
N CYS A 218 -3.77 -15.24 -3.64
CA CYS A 218 -2.34 -15.04 -3.59
C CYS A 218 -1.74 -15.19 -5.00
N GLY A 219 -1.26 -14.09 -5.57
CA GLY A 219 -0.55 -14.06 -6.83
C GLY A 219 0.97 -14.10 -6.64
N SER A 220 1.72 -13.72 -7.67
CA SER A 220 3.18 -13.74 -7.62
C SER A 220 3.74 -12.73 -6.62
N SER A 221 4.70 -13.17 -5.80
CA SER A 221 5.39 -12.35 -4.77
C SER A 221 6.21 -11.20 -5.37
N ASN A 222 6.59 -11.30 -6.64
CA ASN A 222 7.18 -10.22 -7.44
C ASN A 222 7.33 -10.65 -8.91
N ASP A 223 7.69 -9.69 -9.77
CA ASP A 223 7.89 -9.87 -11.21
C ASP A 223 9.17 -10.66 -11.59
N ARG A 224 10.02 -11.00 -10.62
CA ARG A 224 11.28 -11.76 -10.81
C ARG A 224 11.17 -13.22 -10.37
N MET A 225 10.01 -13.65 -9.87
CA MET A 225 9.79 -15.04 -9.48
C MET A 225 9.95 -15.96 -10.70
N PRO A 226 10.63 -17.10 -10.56
CA PRO A 226 10.78 -18.06 -11.67
C PRO A 226 9.44 -18.57 -12.21
N THR A 227 8.38 -18.50 -11.38
CA THR A 227 7.02 -18.92 -11.72
C THR A 227 6.16 -17.79 -12.30
N PHE A 228 6.64 -16.54 -12.31
CA PHE A 228 5.92 -15.40 -12.87
C PHE A 228 5.92 -15.42 -14.42
N PRO A 229 4.80 -15.13 -15.10
CA PRO A 229 3.43 -14.97 -14.59
C PRO A 229 2.60 -16.28 -14.66
N GLU A 230 3.23 -17.43 -14.80
CA GLU A 230 2.56 -18.74 -14.93
C GLU A 230 1.80 -19.12 -13.67
N TRP A 231 2.35 -18.80 -12.50
CA TRP A 231 1.66 -18.96 -11.21
C TRP A 231 0.27 -18.30 -11.23
N ASP A 232 0.24 -17.04 -11.64
CA ASP A 232 -0.98 -16.24 -11.66
C ASP A 232 -2.00 -16.79 -12.64
N ARG A 233 -1.54 -17.21 -13.83
CA ARG A 233 -2.38 -17.84 -14.83
C ARG A 233 -3.07 -19.10 -14.31
N VAL A 234 -2.30 -20.03 -13.75
CA VAL A 234 -2.82 -21.31 -13.23
C VAL A 234 -3.76 -21.09 -12.05
N ALA A 235 -3.37 -20.24 -11.11
CA ALA A 235 -4.18 -19.92 -9.95
C ALA A 235 -5.53 -19.30 -10.36
N LEU A 236 -5.53 -18.32 -11.27
CA LEU A 236 -6.74 -17.67 -11.76
C LEU A 236 -7.66 -18.63 -12.53
N GLU A 237 -7.12 -19.44 -13.45
CA GLU A 237 -7.93 -20.42 -14.21
C GLU A 237 -8.67 -21.41 -13.29
N THR A 238 -8.04 -21.75 -12.14
CA THR A 238 -8.58 -22.72 -11.19
C THR A 238 -9.61 -22.11 -10.24
N THR A 239 -9.48 -20.81 -9.90
CA THR A 239 -10.20 -20.19 -8.78
C THR A 239 -11.16 -19.09 -9.19
N TRP A 240 -11.24 -18.71 -10.46
CA TRP A 240 -11.88 -17.48 -10.97
C TRP A 240 -13.22 -17.13 -10.35
N GLU A 241 -14.14 -18.11 -10.26
CA GLU A 241 -15.50 -17.88 -9.76
C GLU A 241 -15.58 -17.65 -8.23
N HIS A 242 -14.47 -17.83 -7.54
CA HIS A 242 -14.40 -17.70 -6.08
C HIS A 242 -13.54 -16.56 -5.61
N MET A 243 -12.84 -15.85 -6.51
CA MET A 243 -11.93 -14.75 -6.18
C MET A 243 -12.41 -13.43 -6.76
N ASP A 244 -12.23 -12.37 -6.00
CA ASP A 244 -12.60 -11.00 -6.40
C ASP A 244 -11.36 -10.18 -6.77
N TYR A 245 -10.20 -10.54 -6.20
CA TYR A 245 -8.91 -9.89 -6.46
C TYR A 245 -7.79 -10.92 -6.62
N LEU A 246 -6.76 -10.51 -7.37
CA LEU A 246 -5.45 -11.17 -7.44
C LEU A 246 -4.44 -10.27 -6.72
N SER A 247 -3.80 -10.81 -5.68
CA SER A 247 -2.70 -10.15 -4.96
C SER A 247 -1.45 -10.08 -5.82
N ILE A 248 -0.75 -8.97 -5.77
CA ILE A 248 0.59 -8.78 -6.33
C ILE A 248 1.45 -8.01 -5.34
N HIS A 249 2.73 -8.36 -5.27
CA HIS A 249 3.69 -7.72 -4.37
C HIS A 249 4.89 -7.18 -5.14
N MET A 250 5.49 -6.11 -4.64
CA MET A 250 6.77 -5.63 -5.13
C MET A 250 7.44 -4.71 -4.12
N TYR A 251 8.72 -4.94 -3.96
CA TYR A 251 9.62 -4.05 -3.24
C TYR A 251 10.71 -3.53 -4.16
N THR A 252 11.25 -2.35 -3.87
CA THR A 252 12.38 -1.76 -4.59
C THR A 252 13.34 -1.08 -3.64
N SER A 253 14.58 -0.86 -4.08
CA SER A 253 15.62 -0.20 -3.30
C SER A 253 16.71 0.32 -4.24
N ASN A 254 17.39 1.40 -3.85
CA ASN A 254 18.61 1.91 -4.51
C ASN A 254 19.87 1.63 -3.70
N HIS A 255 19.77 0.81 -2.63
CA HIS A 255 20.85 0.65 -1.67
C HIS A 255 22.09 -0.07 -2.25
N ILE A 256 21.88 -1.01 -3.18
CA ILE A 256 22.94 -1.82 -3.79
C ILE A 256 23.46 -1.12 -5.04
N GLU A 257 22.59 -0.82 -6.00
CA GLU A 257 22.95 -0.30 -7.32
C GLU A 257 23.44 1.14 -7.27
N ARG A 258 22.92 1.95 -6.36
CA ARG A 258 23.19 3.38 -6.26
C ARG A 258 23.04 4.12 -7.59
N ASP A 259 22.02 3.71 -8.37
CA ASP A 259 21.66 4.31 -9.65
C ASP A 259 20.38 5.15 -9.50
N THR A 260 20.54 6.35 -8.94
CA THR A 260 19.42 7.25 -8.66
C THR A 260 18.57 7.61 -9.90
N PRO A 261 19.13 7.84 -11.11
CA PRO A 261 18.29 8.07 -12.29
C PRO A 261 17.35 6.91 -12.63
N SER A 262 17.83 5.67 -12.60
CA SER A 262 16.98 4.49 -12.82
C SER A 262 16.00 4.28 -11.65
N TYR A 263 16.45 4.48 -10.43
CA TYR A 263 15.60 4.36 -9.24
C TYR A 263 14.44 5.35 -9.26
N LEU A 264 14.71 6.63 -9.59
CA LEU A 264 13.68 7.65 -9.79
C LEU A 264 12.82 7.43 -11.06
N SER A 265 13.06 6.37 -11.81
CA SER A 265 12.28 5.97 -12.98
C SER A 265 11.56 4.64 -12.79
N SER A 266 11.49 4.15 -11.56
CA SER A 266 10.90 2.85 -11.21
C SER A 266 9.42 2.70 -11.61
N ALA A 267 8.69 3.80 -11.82
CA ALA A 267 7.31 3.77 -12.35
C ALA A 267 7.19 2.94 -13.64
N VAL A 268 8.22 2.93 -14.48
CA VAL A 268 8.24 2.11 -15.71
C VAL A 268 8.10 0.62 -15.39
N ARG A 269 8.85 0.13 -14.39
CA ARG A 269 8.75 -1.26 -13.93
C ARG A 269 7.39 -1.54 -13.28
N PHE A 270 6.90 -0.59 -12.48
CA PHE A 270 5.62 -0.73 -11.78
C PHE A 270 4.46 -0.86 -12.78
N GLU A 271 4.44 -0.03 -13.81
CA GLU A 271 3.43 -0.10 -14.87
C GLU A 271 3.51 -1.39 -15.68
N ASN A 272 4.71 -1.80 -16.08
CA ASN A 272 4.92 -3.05 -16.82
C ASN A 272 4.41 -4.26 -16.01
N PHE A 273 4.63 -4.27 -14.71
CA PHE A 273 4.11 -5.34 -13.84
C PHE A 273 2.58 -5.36 -13.85
N VAL A 274 1.94 -4.22 -13.59
CA VAL A 274 0.47 -4.12 -13.63
C VAL A 274 -0.08 -4.50 -15.00
N ASP A 275 0.54 -4.06 -16.09
CA ASP A 275 0.08 -4.35 -17.46
C ASP A 275 0.17 -5.84 -17.79
N THR A 276 1.23 -6.52 -17.35
CA THR A 276 1.39 -7.97 -17.46
C THR A 276 0.27 -8.69 -16.71
N MET A 277 0.02 -8.27 -15.47
CA MET A 277 -1.02 -8.89 -14.64
C MET A 277 -2.43 -8.60 -15.18
N ALA A 278 -2.69 -7.40 -15.67
CA ALA A 278 -3.93 -7.05 -16.35
C ALA A 278 -4.18 -7.90 -17.63
N ALA A 279 -3.12 -8.20 -18.36
CA ALA A 279 -3.20 -9.10 -19.52
C ALA A 279 -3.53 -10.54 -19.07
N THR A 280 -2.92 -11.01 -17.99
CA THR A 280 -3.17 -12.34 -17.40
C THR A 280 -4.62 -12.46 -16.91
N LEU A 281 -5.15 -11.42 -16.23
CA LEU A 281 -6.57 -11.37 -15.85
C LEU A 281 -7.49 -11.46 -17.07
N ARG A 282 -7.24 -10.67 -18.12
CA ARG A 282 -8.04 -10.72 -19.35
C ARG A 282 -8.01 -12.08 -20.01
N TYR A 283 -6.83 -12.71 -20.07
CA TYR A 283 -6.68 -14.07 -20.59
C TYR A 283 -7.50 -15.09 -19.78
N ALA A 284 -7.34 -15.10 -18.45
CA ALA A 284 -8.04 -16.05 -17.57
C ALA A 284 -9.56 -15.87 -17.65
N LYS A 285 -10.07 -14.63 -17.65
CA LYS A 285 -11.49 -14.33 -17.84
C LYS A 285 -12.03 -14.88 -19.17
N ALA A 286 -11.30 -14.69 -20.27
CA ALA A 286 -11.68 -15.21 -21.59
C ALA A 286 -11.67 -16.75 -21.61
N LYS A 287 -10.67 -17.37 -20.99
CA LYS A 287 -10.51 -18.82 -20.88
C LYS A 287 -11.66 -19.47 -20.09
N THR A 288 -12.01 -18.91 -18.95
CA THR A 288 -13.08 -19.40 -18.09
C THR A 288 -14.47 -19.04 -18.62
N ARG A 289 -14.57 -18.12 -19.59
CA ARG A 289 -15.82 -17.59 -20.14
C ARG A 289 -16.74 -16.99 -19.07
N SER A 290 -16.16 -16.51 -17.98
CA SER A 290 -16.88 -15.95 -16.85
C SER A 290 -17.40 -14.54 -17.15
N LYS A 291 -18.51 -14.20 -16.51
CA LYS A 291 -19.03 -12.82 -16.44
C LYS A 291 -18.52 -12.08 -15.21
N HIS A 292 -17.99 -12.81 -14.24
CA HIS A 292 -17.39 -12.25 -13.03
C HIS A 292 -16.10 -11.51 -13.37
N ASP A 293 -15.84 -10.38 -12.69
CA ASP A 293 -14.62 -9.61 -12.83
C ASP A 293 -13.71 -9.86 -11.62
N VAL A 294 -12.43 -10.06 -11.89
CA VAL A 294 -11.35 -10.11 -10.90
C VAL A 294 -10.43 -8.92 -11.14
N TYR A 295 -10.08 -8.21 -10.06
CA TYR A 295 -9.23 -7.03 -10.10
C TYR A 295 -7.87 -7.28 -9.43
N LEU A 296 -6.94 -6.33 -9.52
CA LEU A 296 -5.67 -6.42 -8.81
C LEU A 296 -5.77 -5.83 -7.40
N SER A 297 -5.08 -6.50 -6.47
CA SER A 297 -4.77 -6.03 -5.13
C SER A 297 -3.25 -5.96 -4.99
N TRP A 298 -2.68 -4.76 -4.96
CA TRP A 298 -1.26 -4.58 -4.67
C TRP A 298 -1.08 -4.45 -3.16
N ASP A 299 -1.28 -5.54 -2.44
CA ASP A 299 -1.42 -5.56 -0.99
C ASP A 299 -0.11 -5.72 -0.21
N GLU A 300 1.03 -5.70 -0.93
CA GLU A 300 2.35 -5.39 -0.37
C GLU A 300 3.18 -4.59 -1.38
N TRP A 301 3.54 -3.37 -1.01
CA TRP A 301 4.43 -2.52 -1.80
C TRP A 301 5.17 -1.55 -0.89
N GLN A 302 6.44 -1.31 -1.15
CA GLN A 302 7.24 -0.30 -0.45
C GLN A 302 8.68 -0.27 -1.00
N VAL A 303 9.43 0.75 -0.61
CA VAL A 303 10.88 0.73 -0.61
C VAL A 303 11.36 -0.14 0.56
N TRP A 304 12.16 -1.15 0.27
CA TRP A 304 12.74 -2.02 1.28
C TRP A 304 14.27 -2.01 1.21
N HIS A 305 14.89 -1.24 2.07
CA HIS A 305 16.35 -1.26 2.22
C HIS A 305 16.81 -2.47 3.02
N PRO A 306 18.01 -3.03 2.71
CA PRO A 306 18.57 -4.13 3.49
C PRO A 306 18.70 -3.78 4.97
N GLY A 307 18.34 -4.73 5.82
CA GLY A 307 18.41 -4.61 7.28
C GLY A 307 18.20 -5.97 7.96
N PRO A 308 18.32 -6.05 9.28
CA PRO A 308 18.03 -7.28 10.03
C PRO A 308 16.63 -7.79 9.76
N THR A 309 16.50 -9.10 9.54
CA THR A 309 15.20 -9.77 9.33
C THR A 309 15.00 -10.97 10.27
N ARG A 310 15.88 -11.13 11.28
CA ARG A 310 15.83 -12.24 12.25
C ARG A 310 15.92 -11.72 13.66
N GLY A 311 14.97 -12.11 14.51
CA GLY A 311 14.75 -11.53 15.83
C GLY A 311 15.45 -12.24 17.00
N GLU A 312 16.28 -13.25 16.75
CA GLU A 312 17.05 -13.96 17.77
C GLU A 312 16.19 -14.46 18.98
N TRP A 313 14.93 -14.76 18.72
CA TRP A 313 13.95 -15.24 19.71
C TRP A 313 13.66 -14.23 20.84
N THR A 314 13.69 -12.96 20.55
CA THR A 314 13.26 -11.89 21.45
C THR A 314 11.85 -11.41 21.13
N GLU A 315 11.21 -10.72 22.08
CA GLU A 315 9.95 -10.01 21.86
C GLU A 315 10.23 -8.68 21.14
N ALA A 316 9.36 -8.29 20.21
CA ALA A 316 9.45 -7.03 19.49
C ALA A 316 10.89 -6.65 19.02
N PRO A 317 11.59 -7.54 18.29
CA PRO A 317 12.96 -7.25 17.87
C PRO A 317 12.99 -6.08 16.87
N HIS A 318 14.09 -5.32 16.86
CA HIS A 318 14.31 -4.30 15.85
C HIS A 318 14.67 -4.94 14.50
N LEU A 319 13.68 -5.10 13.62
CA LEU A 319 13.83 -5.69 12.28
C LEU A 319 13.52 -4.65 11.21
N ALA A 320 14.32 -4.61 10.12
CA ALA A 320 14.06 -3.79 8.94
C ALA A 320 13.60 -2.34 9.25
N GLU A 321 14.07 -1.78 10.36
CA GLU A 321 13.83 -0.40 10.77
C GLU A 321 14.91 0.48 10.13
N VAL A 322 14.60 1.02 8.98
CA VAL A 322 15.50 1.85 8.17
C VAL A 322 14.90 3.22 7.93
N GLY A 323 15.76 4.22 7.73
CA GLY A 323 15.33 5.57 7.38
C GLY A 323 14.98 5.67 5.89
N TYR A 324 14.13 6.63 5.54
CA TYR A 324 13.71 6.91 4.18
C TYR A 324 14.13 8.32 3.76
N SER A 325 14.78 8.39 2.62
CA SER A 325 15.31 9.61 2.04
C SER A 325 14.29 10.33 1.14
N LEU A 326 14.73 11.46 0.57
CA LEU A 326 13.94 12.19 -0.43
C LEU A 326 13.73 11.36 -1.70
N GLU A 327 14.77 10.64 -2.20
CA GLU A 327 14.58 9.80 -3.40
C GLU A 327 13.55 8.69 -3.17
N ASP A 328 13.54 8.08 -1.97
CA ASP A 328 12.53 7.09 -1.60
C ASP A 328 11.11 7.68 -1.62
N ALA A 329 10.96 8.90 -1.11
CA ALA A 329 9.68 9.60 -1.13
C ALA A 329 9.19 9.88 -2.56
N LEU A 330 10.10 10.19 -3.49
CA LEU A 330 9.77 10.40 -4.89
C LEU A 330 9.40 9.08 -5.60
N VAL A 331 10.01 7.96 -5.22
CA VAL A 331 9.63 6.63 -5.71
C VAL A 331 8.25 6.24 -5.17
N VAL A 332 7.97 6.48 -3.89
CA VAL A 332 6.62 6.28 -3.30
C VAL A 332 5.58 7.12 -4.05
N ALA A 333 5.88 8.39 -4.35
CA ALA A 333 4.99 9.25 -5.14
C ALA A 333 4.69 8.68 -6.53
N GLN A 334 5.68 8.05 -7.18
CA GLN A 334 5.51 7.40 -8.48
C GLN A 334 4.63 6.14 -8.39
N TRP A 335 4.77 5.32 -7.33
CA TRP A 335 3.85 4.21 -7.09
C TRP A 335 2.40 4.69 -7.02
N LEU A 336 2.17 5.73 -6.22
CA LEU A 336 0.84 6.32 -6.07
C LEU A 336 0.31 6.89 -7.41
N ASN A 337 1.17 7.50 -8.23
CA ASN A 337 0.81 7.94 -9.58
C ASN A 337 0.40 6.75 -10.47
N VAL A 338 1.13 5.63 -10.41
CA VAL A 338 0.79 4.40 -11.14
C VAL A 338 -0.56 3.86 -10.68
N PHE A 339 -0.86 3.88 -9.39
CA PHE A 339 -2.17 3.42 -8.89
C PHE A 339 -3.32 4.20 -9.51
N LEU A 340 -3.20 5.51 -9.64
CA LEU A 340 -4.21 6.31 -10.30
C LEU A 340 -4.28 6.02 -11.82
N ARG A 341 -3.14 5.90 -12.51
CA ARG A 341 -3.12 5.58 -13.94
C ARG A 341 -3.65 4.18 -14.27
N LYS A 342 -3.64 3.26 -13.32
CA LYS A 342 -4.12 1.88 -13.46
C LYS A 342 -5.40 1.61 -12.65
N ALA A 343 -6.14 2.65 -12.31
CA ALA A 343 -7.36 2.57 -11.51
C ALA A 343 -8.49 1.75 -12.15
N ASP A 344 -8.42 1.45 -13.44
CA ASP A 344 -9.33 0.56 -14.15
C ASP A 344 -9.20 -0.90 -13.68
N VAL A 345 -7.99 -1.37 -13.41
CA VAL A 345 -7.69 -2.75 -13.02
C VAL A 345 -7.22 -2.89 -11.57
N LEU A 346 -6.51 -1.91 -11.02
CA LEU A 346 -6.01 -1.90 -9.65
C LEU A 346 -7.04 -1.27 -8.71
N LYS A 347 -7.53 -2.04 -7.74
CA LYS A 347 -8.59 -1.59 -6.81
C LYS A 347 -8.17 -1.55 -5.35
N VAL A 348 -7.15 -2.26 -4.97
CA VAL A 348 -6.63 -2.33 -3.59
C VAL A 348 -5.13 -2.11 -3.62
N ALA A 349 -4.60 -1.36 -2.65
CA ALA A 349 -3.17 -1.28 -2.41
C ALA A 349 -2.91 -1.08 -0.91
N CYS A 350 -2.01 -1.90 -0.32
CA CYS A 350 -1.65 -1.80 1.09
C CYS A 350 -0.13 -1.62 1.22
N VAL A 351 0.28 -0.46 1.74
CA VAL A 351 1.71 -0.23 1.98
C VAL A 351 2.22 -1.12 3.11
N ALA A 352 3.34 -1.74 2.91
CA ALA A 352 4.03 -2.58 3.89
C ALA A 352 5.22 -1.83 4.52
N GLN A 353 5.15 -1.47 5.80
CA GLN A 353 4.07 -1.62 6.77
C GLN A 353 3.70 -0.23 7.34
N VAL A 354 2.68 -0.17 8.19
CA VAL A 354 2.18 1.14 8.66
C VAL A 354 3.11 1.84 9.64
N VAL A 355 3.95 1.10 10.39
CA VAL A 355 4.85 1.68 11.41
C VAL A 355 6.07 0.79 11.64
N ASN A 356 7.22 1.40 11.94
CA ASN A 356 8.53 0.83 12.26
C ASN A 356 9.13 -0.02 11.12
N ILE A 357 8.51 -1.13 10.79
CA ILE A 357 9.02 -2.11 9.84
C ILE A 357 8.81 -1.62 8.41
N ILE A 358 9.91 -1.43 7.66
CA ILE A 358 9.88 -0.88 6.29
C ILE A 358 8.88 0.27 6.12
N SER A 359 8.80 1.15 7.13
CA SER A 359 7.77 2.18 7.21
C SER A 359 8.37 3.60 7.31
N TRP A 360 7.63 4.56 6.79
CA TRP A 360 7.91 5.98 6.97
C TRP A 360 7.48 6.57 8.32
N LEU A 361 6.93 5.76 9.21
CA LEU A 361 6.68 6.09 10.61
C LEU A 361 7.58 5.25 11.52
N GLN A 362 8.27 5.89 12.45
CA GLN A 362 9.12 5.21 13.43
C GLN A 362 8.78 5.68 14.84
N THR A 363 8.62 4.73 15.78
CA THR A 363 8.29 5.03 17.17
C THR A 363 9.50 4.99 18.09
N ARG A 364 9.44 5.83 19.13
CA ARG A 364 10.15 5.69 20.40
C ARG A 364 9.10 5.64 21.52
N SER A 365 9.52 5.32 22.74
CA SER A 365 8.62 5.30 23.90
C SER A 365 7.87 6.62 24.08
N ASP A 366 8.47 7.75 23.71
CA ASP A 366 8.03 9.12 23.93
C ASP A 366 7.70 9.92 22.65
N GLY A 367 7.72 9.28 21.46
CA GLY A 367 7.50 10.03 20.21
C GLY A 367 7.34 9.21 18.95
N LEU A 368 7.05 9.95 17.88
CA LEU A 368 6.85 9.44 16.52
C LEU A 368 7.65 10.28 15.52
N LEU A 369 8.49 9.66 14.72
CA LEU A 369 9.19 10.28 13.60
C LEU A 369 8.46 9.98 12.30
N LYS A 370 8.30 10.99 11.43
CA LYS A 370 7.77 10.89 10.07
C LYS A 370 8.89 11.08 9.07
N TYR A 371 9.17 10.09 8.22
CA TYR A 371 10.09 10.24 7.09
C TYR A 371 9.42 10.92 5.89
N ALA A 372 10.22 11.31 4.90
CA ALA A 372 9.75 12.07 3.74
C ALA A 372 8.62 11.37 2.95
N SER A 373 8.64 10.05 2.86
CA SER A 373 7.63 9.22 2.16
C SER A 373 6.22 9.32 2.75
N PHE A 374 6.08 9.78 4.00
CA PHE A 374 4.79 10.08 4.62
C PHE A 374 3.97 11.10 3.83
N TYR A 375 4.61 12.11 3.26
CA TYR A 375 3.93 13.25 2.64
C TYR A 375 3.27 12.95 1.30
N PRO A 376 3.90 12.26 0.33
CA PRO A 376 3.23 11.87 -0.91
C PRO A 376 1.96 11.05 -0.66
N PHE A 377 2.01 10.06 0.22
CA PHE A 377 0.84 9.25 0.56
C PHE A 377 -0.26 10.12 1.19
N LYS A 378 0.05 10.90 2.23
CA LYS A 378 -0.90 11.81 2.87
C LYS A 378 -1.57 12.73 1.86
N LEU A 379 -0.79 13.40 1.03
CA LEU A 379 -1.31 14.40 0.09
C LEU A 379 -2.22 13.76 -0.95
N MET A 380 -1.81 12.64 -1.54
CA MET A 380 -2.64 11.98 -2.55
C MET A 380 -3.92 11.41 -1.93
N ALA A 381 -3.86 10.71 -0.80
CA ALA A 381 -5.03 10.15 -0.13
C ALA A 381 -6.07 11.21 0.28
N ASN A 382 -5.62 12.43 0.57
CA ASN A 382 -6.52 13.53 0.93
C ASN A 382 -7.10 14.27 -0.29
N ILE A 383 -6.37 14.33 -1.41
CA ILE A 383 -6.73 15.14 -2.59
C ILE A 383 -7.36 14.30 -3.70
N ALA A 384 -6.84 13.09 -3.98
CA ALA A 384 -7.34 12.25 -5.07
C ALA A 384 -8.74 11.69 -4.75
N LYS A 385 -9.71 12.12 -5.55
CA LYS A 385 -11.12 11.70 -5.42
C LYS A 385 -11.78 11.54 -6.78
N GLY A 386 -12.91 10.84 -6.80
CA GLY A 386 -13.73 10.68 -7.99
C GLY A 386 -13.09 9.75 -9.01
N LYS A 387 -12.77 10.26 -10.19
CA LYS A 387 -12.24 9.50 -11.32
C LYS A 387 -10.78 9.85 -11.58
N SER A 388 -9.96 8.87 -11.90
CA SER A 388 -8.63 9.10 -12.45
C SER A 388 -8.72 9.61 -13.87
N LEU A 389 -7.86 10.57 -14.24
CA LEU A 389 -7.80 11.19 -15.56
C LEU A 389 -6.63 10.63 -16.38
N ASP A 390 -6.85 10.49 -17.69
CA ASP A 390 -5.82 10.20 -18.69
C ASP A 390 -5.04 11.49 -18.99
N ALA A 391 -3.93 11.68 -18.28
CA ALA A 391 -3.07 12.86 -18.41
C ALA A 391 -2.10 12.69 -19.58
N TYR A 392 -2.07 13.62 -20.51
CA TYR A 392 -1.04 13.67 -21.55
C TYR A 392 0.11 14.59 -21.12
N VAL A 393 1.32 14.04 -21.08
CA VAL A 393 2.53 14.74 -20.61
C VAL A 393 3.53 14.87 -21.76
N ARG A 394 3.98 16.10 -21.99
CA ARG A 394 5.07 16.42 -22.91
C ARG A 394 6.19 17.06 -22.12
N ALA A 395 7.26 16.32 -21.89
CA ALA A 395 8.41 16.74 -21.09
C ALA A 395 9.71 16.30 -21.77
N PRO A 396 10.84 16.94 -21.46
CA PRO A 396 12.16 16.40 -21.81
C PRO A 396 12.35 14.97 -21.29
N LEU A 397 13.27 14.24 -21.89
CA LEU A 397 13.64 12.90 -21.48
C LEU A 397 14.92 12.96 -20.63
N THR A 398 15.06 12.01 -19.73
CA THR A 398 16.28 11.67 -19.03
C THR A 398 16.71 10.27 -19.36
N GLU A 399 18.00 10.09 -19.62
CA GLU A 399 18.57 8.76 -19.88
C GLU A 399 18.73 7.99 -18.56
N THR A 400 18.37 6.73 -18.59
CA THR A 400 18.54 5.80 -17.46
C THR A 400 19.19 4.50 -17.94
N LYS A 401 19.97 3.85 -17.07
CA LYS A 401 20.61 2.58 -17.41
C LYS A 401 19.63 1.42 -17.57
N GLN A 402 18.54 1.43 -16.76
CA GLN A 402 17.62 0.28 -16.72
C GLN A 402 16.45 0.43 -17.70
N PHE A 403 16.01 1.66 -17.98
CA PHE A 403 14.78 1.91 -18.72
C PHE A 403 14.96 2.74 -19.99
N GLY A 404 16.21 3.09 -20.35
CA GLY A 404 16.48 3.99 -21.48
C GLY A 404 15.98 5.41 -21.21
N ASP A 405 15.47 6.06 -22.25
CA ASP A 405 14.94 7.42 -22.19
C ASP A 405 13.56 7.45 -21.53
N VAL A 406 13.42 8.18 -20.43
CA VAL A 406 12.17 8.31 -19.66
C VAL A 406 11.81 9.78 -19.49
N PRO A 407 10.53 10.20 -19.61
CA PRO A 407 10.13 11.59 -19.35
C PRO A 407 10.56 12.04 -17.95
N VAL A 408 11.10 13.26 -17.82
CA VAL A 408 11.55 13.80 -16.52
C VAL A 408 10.39 14.06 -15.55
N LEU A 409 9.15 14.16 -16.05
CA LEU A 409 7.95 14.30 -15.23
C LEU A 409 7.16 13.00 -15.21
N ASP A 410 6.79 12.56 -14.02
CA ASP A 410 5.80 11.52 -13.76
C ASP A 410 4.54 12.15 -13.20
N VAL A 411 3.38 11.91 -13.82
CA VAL A 411 2.16 12.68 -13.56
C VAL A 411 0.96 11.73 -13.43
N SER A 412 0.09 12.03 -12.47
CA SER A 412 -1.28 11.54 -12.44
C SER A 412 -2.26 12.65 -12.05
N ALA A 413 -3.53 12.46 -12.35
CA ALA A 413 -4.55 13.40 -11.99
C ALA A 413 -5.88 12.72 -11.67
N SER A 414 -6.73 13.42 -10.91
CA SER A 414 -8.07 12.98 -10.55
C SER A 414 -9.07 14.11 -10.72
N TYR A 415 -10.33 13.75 -10.94
CA TYR A 415 -11.45 14.70 -10.98
C TYR A 415 -12.63 14.14 -10.20
N ASP A 416 -13.10 14.93 -9.25
CA ASP A 416 -14.32 14.66 -8.49
C ASP A 416 -15.46 15.54 -9.00
N GLU A 417 -16.40 14.93 -9.69
CA GLU A 417 -17.55 15.59 -10.28
C GLU A 417 -18.49 16.18 -9.21
N ALA A 418 -18.57 15.54 -8.04
CA ALA A 418 -19.47 15.99 -6.98
C ALA A 418 -18.99 17.30 -6.33
N SER A 419 -17.70 17.47 -6.14
CA SER A 419 -17.09 18.68 -5.57
C SER A 419 -16.50 19.63 -6.63
N GLN A 420 -16.51 19.24 -7.90
CA GLN A 420 -15.87 19.98 -9.01
C GLN A 420 -14.38 20.26 -8.76
N THR A 421 -13.69 19.35 -8.07
CA THR A 421 -12.27 19.51 -7.74
C THR A 421 -11.38 18.62 -8.59
N THR A 422 -10.21 19.14 -8.98
CA THR A 422 -9.17 18.41 -9.71
C THR A 422 -7.94 18.26 -8.83
N GLY A 423 -7.47 17.01 -8.62
CA GLY A 423 -6.18 16.71 -8.02
C GLY A 423 -5.12 16.51 -9.10
N ILE A 424 -3.93 17.07 -8.92
CA ILE A 424 -2.80 16.90 -9.86
C ILE A 424 -1.56 16.55 -9.03
N PHE A 425 -0.86 15.48 -9.42
CA PHE A 425 0.28 14.95 -8.70
C PHE A 425 1.46 14.78 -9.65
N ILE A 426 2.57 15.47 -9.37
CA ILE A 426 3.69 15.59 -10.29
C ILE A 426 4.99 15.30 -9.57
N VAL A 427 5.76 14.36 -10.08
CA VAL A 427 7.17 14.13 -9.69
C VAL A 427 8.06 14.71 -10.78
N ASN A 428 8.96 15.63 -10.42
CA ASN A 428 10.11 15.97 -11.23
C ASN A 428 11.30 15.13 -10.78
N ARG A 429 11.69 14.17 -11.61
CA ARG A 429 12.78 13.22 -11.33
C ARG A 429 14.16 13.67 -11.80
N SER A 430 14.28 14.88 -12.40
CA SER A 430 15.59 15.46 -12.73
C SER A 430 16.40 15.70 -11.46
N LEU A 431 17.66 15.33 -11.50
CA LEU A 431 18.59 15.54 -10.37
C LEU A 431 19.01 17.01 -10.25
N THR A 432 18.98 17.77 -11.35
CA THR A 432 19.60 19.10 -11.43
C THR A 432 18.63 20.19 -11.93
N ASP A 433 17.66 19.84 -12.76
CA ASP A 433 16.90 20.82 -13.52
C ASP A 433 15.50 21.07 -12.99
N ALA A 434 15.23 22.29 -12.66
CA ALA A 434 13.86 22.73 -12.41
C ALA A 434 13.10 22.82 -13.75
N MET A 435 11.83 22.39 -13.73
CA MET A 435 10.97 22.36 -14.91
C MET A 435 9.89 23.43 -14.83
N THR A 436 9.89 24.39 -15.78
CA THR A 436 8.75 25.30 -15.96
C THR A 436 7.65 24.55 -16.71
N THR A 437 6.51 24.35 -16.06
CA THR A 437 5.44 23.49 -16.57
C THR A 437 4.16 24.27 -16.79
N ASP A 438 3.64 24.21 -18.00
CA ASP A 438 2.31 24.70 -18.35
C ASP A 438 1.30 23.56 -18.23
N ILE A 439 0.27 23.73 -17.39
CA ILE A 439 -0.81 22.76 -17.22
C ILE A 439 -2.07 23.34 -17.90
N ASN A 440 -2.58 22.63 -18.90
CA ASN A 440 -3.75 23.00 -19.67
C ASN A 440 -4.93 22.17 -19.20
N LEU A 441 -5.99 22.85 -18.74
CA LEU A 441 -7.20 22.24 -18.21
C LEU A 441 -8.32 22.37 -19.24
N GLN A 442 -8.91 21.26 -19.64
CA GLN A 442 -10.06 21.22 -20.55
C GLN A 442 -11.29 20.68 -19.81
N GLY A 443 -12.43 21.31 -20.03
CA GLY A 443 -13.69 20.92 -19.41
C GLY A 443 -13.77 21.17 -17.90
N ALA A 444 -12.69 21.57 -17.24
CA ALA A 444 -12.67 21.91 -15.82
C ALA A 444 -13.28 23.30 -15.58
N THR A 445 -14.09 23.41 -14.53
CA THR A 445 -14.66 24.68 -14.06
C THR A 445 -13.77 25.36 -13.03
N ALA A 446 -12.66 24.75 -12.65
CA ALA A 446 -11.74 25.24 -11.66
C ALA A 446 -11.18 26.63 -12.02
N THR A 447 -11.34 27.59 -11.13
CA THR A 447 -10.87 28.97 -11.27
C THR A 447 -9.72 29.32 -10.32
N THR A 448 -9.50 28.47 -9.30
CA THR A 448 -8.51 28.69 -8.25
C THR A 448 -7.73 27.42 -7.93
N VAL A 449 -6.52 27.59 -7.44
CA VAL A 449 -5.77 26.52 -6.78
C VAL A 449 -6.02 26.63 -5.27
N GLN A 450 -6.81 25.71 -4.73
CA GLN A 450 -7.20 25.69 -3.33
C GLN A 450 -6.05 25.26 -2.42
N GLU A 451 -5.27 24.26 -2.87
CA GLU A 451 -4.11 23.74 -2.15
C GLU A 451 -2.94 23.52 -3.12
N ALA A 452 -1.75 23.92 -2.70
CA ALA A 452 -0.51 23.68 -3.41
C ALA A 452 0.59 23.27 -2.42
N TRP A 453 1.06 22.05 -2.54
CA TRP A 453 2.06 21.45 -1.66
C TRP A 453 3.26 20.98 -2.47
N GLN A 454 4.45 21.11 -1.88
CA GLN A 454 5.68 20.68 -2.50
C GLN A 454 6.63 20.05 -1.47
N LEU A 455 7.12 18.85 -1.79
CA LEU A 455 8.27 18.20 -1.18
C LEU A 455 9.43 18.33 -2.15
N ALA A 456 10.55 18.92 -1.75
CA ALA A 456 11.70 19.14 -2.62
C ALA A 456 13.00 19.24 -1.82
N GLY A 457 14.10 18.90 -2.46
CA GLY A 457 15.46 19.05 -1.93
C GLY A 457 16.50 19.07 -3.04
N THR A 458 17.75 19.26 -2.66
CA THR A 458 18.88 19.25 -3.60
C THR A 458 19.76 18.02 -3.42
N ASP A 459 19.49 17.22 -2.40
CA ASP A 459 20.21 16.02 -2.04
C ASP A 459 19.20 14.85 -2.02
N PRO A 460 19.36 13.83 -2.88
CA PRO A 460 18.48 12.66 -2.90
C PRO A 460 18.51 11.87 -1.58
N ASP A 461 19.63 11.91 -0.86
CA ASP A 461 19.80 11.22 0.43
C ASP A 461 19.26 12.03 1.63
N LEU A 462 18.69 13.23 1.40
CA LEU A 462 18.14 14.06 2.48
C LEU A 462 17.04 13.30 3.24
N MET A 463 17.23 13.15 4.55
CA MET A 463 16.36 12.35 5.41
C MET A 463 15.99 13.10 6.69
N ASN A 464 14.80 12.85 7.19
CA ASN A 464 14.39 13.26 8.53
C ASN A 464 15.08 12.39 9.58
N THR A 465 15.49 13.01 10.69
CA THR A 465 16.02 12.33 11.88
C THR A 465 15.31 12.82 13.12
N TRP A 466 15.52 12.15 14.24
CA TRP A 466 14.94 12.58 15.52
C TRP A 466 15.39 14.00 15.91
N GLU A 467 16.60 14.38 15.57
CA GLU A 467 17.16 15.73 15.83
C GLU A 467 16.69 16.76 14.80
N LYS A 468 16.35 16.32 13.58
CA LYS A 468 15.88 17.16 12.48
C LYS A 468 14.64 16.55 11.81
N PRO A 469 13.50 16.51 12.51
CA PRO A 469 12.31 15.75 12.05
C PRO A 469 11.60 16.36 10.85
N ASN A 470 11.98 17.54 10.38
CA ASN A 470 11.39 18.25 9.25
C ASN A 470 12.45 18.68 8.20
N ALA A 471 13.59 18.00 8.13
CA ALA A 471 14.65 18.28 7.13
C ALA A 471 14.10 18.07 5.70
N SER A 472 13.30 17.02 5.51
CA SER A 472 12.61 16.68 4.27
C SER A 472 11.10 16.54 4.54
N ALA A 473 10.36 17.64 4.41
CA ALA A 473 8.92 17.69 4.67
C ALA A 473 8.21 18.49 3.57
N ALA A 474 7.00 18.08 3.21
CA ALA A 474 6.18 18.85 2.28
C ALA A 474 5.75 20.17 2.90
N LYS A 475 5.83 21.25 2.11
CA LYS A 475 5.47 22.60 2.52
C LYS A 475 4.39 23.16 1.57
N ALA A 476 3.50 23.96 2.12
CA ALA A 476 2.61 24.75 1.29
C ALA A 476 3.42 25.77 0.48
N ILE A 477 3.12 25.88 -0.80
CA ILE A 477 3.72 26.85 -1.71
C ILE A 477 2.69 27.88 -2.17
N LYS A 478 3.16 29.00 -2.71
CA LYS A 478 2.27 29.98 -3.31
C LYS A 478 1.46 29.34 -4.44
N ALA A 479 0.14 29.37 -4.33
CA ALA A 479 -0.75 28.83 -5.33
C ALA A 479 -0.54 29.57 -6.68
N PRO A 480 -0.31 28.86 -7.79
CA PRO A 480 -0.28 29.49 -9.11
C PRO A 480 -1.67 30.00 -9.51
N ALA A 481 -1.73 31.07 -10.28
CA ALA A 481 -2.99 31.56 -10.82
C ALA A 481 -3.46 30.70 -12.00
N ILE A 482 -4.77 30.52 -12.11
CA ILE A 482 -5.41 29.92 -13.29
C ILE A 482 -5.92 31.07 -14.16
N THR A 483 -5.53 31.08 -15.43
CA THR A 483 -5.98 32.07 -16.42
C THR A 483 -6.34 31.34 -17.71
N ASP A 484 -7.56 31.53 -18.20
CA ASP A 484 -8.07 30.86 -19.41
C ASP A 484 -7.86 29.34 -19.43
N GLY A 485 -8.17 28.68 -18.32
CA GLY A 485 -8.00 27.22 -18.18
C GLY A 485 -6.54 26.76 -18.16
N LYS A 486 -5.60 27.66 -17.88
CA LYS A 486 -4.16 27.33 -17.82
C LYS A 486 -3.54 27.80 -16.53
N LEU A 487 -2.59 27.04 -16.03
CA LEU A 487 -1.72 27.47 -14.95
C LEU A 487 -0.26 27.17 -15.29
N ARG A 488 0.65 28.00 -14.78
CA ARG A 488 2.09 27.82 -14.94
C ARG A 488 2.73 27.66 -13.57
N ILE A 489 3.55 26.62 -13.43
CA ILE A 489 4.26 26.32 -12.19
C ILE A 489 5.72 25.96 -12.46
N LYS A 490 6.61 26.32 -11.54
CA LYS A 490 8.00 25.88 -11.54
C LYS A 490 8.14 24.69 -10.57
N LEU A 491 8.53 23.55 -11.10
CA LEU A 491 8.78 22.30 -10.37
C LEU A 491 10.30 22.20 -10.14
N PRO A 492 10.80 22.30 -8.91
CA PRO A 492 12.22 22.10 -8.63
C PRO A 492 12.71 20.73 -9.09
N ALA A 493 14.01 20.56 -9.28
CA ALA A 493 14.63 19.24 -9.34
C ALA A 493 14.28 18.45 -8.08
N LEU A 494 14.31 17.11 -8.16
CA LEU A 494 14.05 16.23 -7.03
C LEU A 494 12.82 16.68 -6.21
N SER A 495 11.67 16.77 -6.86
CA SER A 495 10.47 17.27 -6.19
C SER A 495 9.21 16.46 -6.48
N TYR A 496 8.30 16.44 -5.49
CA TYR A 496 6.92 16.06 -5.64
C TYR A 496 6.03 17.25 -5.37
N THR A 497 5.07 17.51 -6.26
CA THR A 497 4.10 18.60 -6.14
C THR A 497 2.69 18.05 -6.22
N ALA A 498 1.84 18.43 -5.26
CA ALA A 498 0.42 18.09 -5.24
C ALA A 498 -0.40 19.37 -5.27
N LEU A 499 -1.34 19.45 -6.21
CA LEU A 499 -2.25 20.59 -6.39
C LEU A 499 -3.69 20.10 -6.25
N LYS A 500 -4.52 20.93 -5.58
CA LYS A 500 -5.98 20.77 -5.57
C LYS A 500 -6.60 22.04 -6.15
N LEU A 501 -7.35 21.87 -7.23
CA LEU A 501 -8.02 22.94 -7.94
C LEU A 501 -9.53 22.87 -7.68
N GLY A 502 -10.20 24.04 -7.65
CA GLY A 502 -11.65 24.13 -7.52
C GLY A 502 -12.20 25.51 -7.90
#